data_c21260248b7801465ecb098d23cecba9
#
_entry.id   c21260248b7801465ecb098d23cecba9
#
_cell.length_a   1.000
_cell.length_b   1.000
_cell.length_c   1.000
_cell.angle_alpha   90.00
_cell.angle_beta   90.00
_cell.angle_gamma   90.00
#
_symmetry.space_group_name_H-M   'P 1'
#
loop_
_entity.id
_entity.type
_entity.pdbx_description
1 polymer ?
#
loop_
_entity_poly.entity_id
_entity_poly.type
_entity_poly.pdbx_seq_one_letter_code
_entity_poly.pdbx_strand_id
1 'polypeptide(L)' 'EIDMRKLTLAEVTLIGAYTYSTADLRAAARALHEGAFGDLAWVEDRPLADGARAFDDLHHGRARAAKILLRP' A
#
# COMPACT_ATOMS: atom_id res chain seq x y z
N GLU A 1 7.77 -19.23 -6.85
CA GLU A 1 9.01 -20.00 -6.66
C GLU A 1 10.03 -19.14 -5.94
N ILE A 2 10.65 -19.65 -4.87
CA ILE A 2 11.63 -18.91 -4.05
C ILE A 2 13.00 -19.56 -4.23
N ASP A 3 14.00 -18.75 -4.58
CA ASP A 3 15.39 -19.22 -4.65
C ASP A 3 16.03 -19.20 -3.25
N MET A 4 15.98 -20.32 -2.58
CA MET A 4 16.52 -20.50 -1.23
C MET A 4 18.04 -20.26 -1.15
N ARG A 5 18.77 -20.56 -2.23
CA ARG A 5 20.22 -20.34 -2.28
C ARG A 5 20.55 -18.85 -2.23
N LYS A 6 19.81 -18.05 -3.02
CA LYS A 6 20.00 -16.58 -3.01
C LYS A 6 19.66 -15.98 -1.65
N LEU A 7 18.57 -16.44 -1.02
CA LEU A 7 18.21 -15.98 0.34
C LEU A 7 19.33 -16.28 1.34
N THR A 8 19.87 -17.50 1.30
CA THR A 8 20.93 -17.93 2.22
C THR A 8 22.22 -17.14 2.02
N LEU A 9 22.68 -16.99 0.76
CA LEU A 9 23.93 -16.29 0.44
C LEU A 9 23.86 -14.79 0.71
N ALA A 10 22.69 -14.20 0.65
CA ALA A 10 22.46 -12.78 0.95
C ALA A 10 22.09 -12.52 2.42
N GLU A 11 22.04 -13.55 3.26
CA GLU A 11 21.64 -13.47 4.68
C GLU A 11 20.29 -12.76 4.88
N VAL A 12 19.33 -13.02 3.96
CA VAL A 12 17.99 -12.40 3.97
C VAL A 12 17.09 -13.09 4.98
N THR A 13 16.39 -12.29 5.78
CA THR A 13 15.30 -12.78 6.64
C THR A 13 13.98 -12.70 5.90
N LEU A 14 13.27 -13.83 5.78
CA LEU A 14 11.93 -13.91 5.21
C LEU A 14 10.90 -14.08 6.33
N ILE A 15 10.00 -13.12 6.45
CA ILE A 15 8.96 -13.13 7.48
C ILE A 15 7.59 -13.17 6.80
N GLY A 16 6.81 -14.22 7.09
CA GLY A 16 5.41 -14.28 6.68
C GLY A 16 4.58 -13.33 7.55
N ALA A 17 3.76 -12.50 6.93
CA ALA A 17 2.83 -11.63 7.63
C ALA A 17 1.44 -11.75 7.00
N TYR A 18 0.42 -11.68 7.83
CA TYR A 18 -0.97 -11.72 7.40
C TYR A 18 -1.78 -10.70 8.17
N THR A 19 -2.39 -9.77 7.43
CA THR A 19 -3.27 -8.73 7.98
C THR A 19 -2.63 -7.93 9.13
N TYR A 20 -3.43 -7.42 10.03
CA TYR A 20 -3.01 -6.54 11.12
C TYR A 20 -3.94 -6.68 12.33
N SER A 21 -3.44 -6.34 13.52
CA SER A 21 -4.24 -6.20 14.73
C SER A 21 -4.88 -4.81 14.82
N THR A 22 -5.86 -4.66 15.73
CA THR A 22 -6.44 -3.32 16.02
C THR A 22 -5.37 -2.34 16.52
N ALA A 23 -4.38 -2.84 17.27
CA ALA A 23 -3.26 -2.02 17.73
C ALA A 23 -2.41 -1.50 16.56
N ASP A 24 -2.14 -2.36 15.57
CA ASP A 24 -1.40 -1.97 14.37
C ASP A 24 -2.15 -0.90 13.57
N LEU A 25 -3.47 -1.07 13.41
CA LEU A 25 -4.30 -0.09 12.72
C LEU A 25 -4.26 1.29 13.41
N ARG A 26 -4.35 1.32 14.74
CA ARG A 26 -4.24 2.56 15.52
C ARG A 26 -2.86 3.19 15.39
N ALA A 27 -1.81 2.39 15.42
CA ALA A 27 -0.44 2.86 15.22
C ALA A 27 -0.24 3.46 13.83
N ALA A 28 -0.76 2.81 12.78
CA ALA A 28 -0.70 3.30 11.41
C ALA A 28 -1.48 4.63 11.25
N ALA A 29 -2.67 4.73 11.81
CA ALA A 29 -3.47 5.96 11.79
C ALA A 29 -2.75 7.12 12.49
N ARG A 30 -2.12 6.85 13.63
CA ARG A 30 -1.31 7.84 14.36
C ARG A 30 -0.10 8.28 13.53
N ALA A 31 0.63 7.35 12.94
CA ALA A 31 1.78 7.64 12.09
C ALA A 31 1.41 8.51 10.88
N LEU A 32 0.26 8.25 10.25
CA LEU A 32 -0.29 9.10 9.19
C LEU A 32 -0.59 10.53 9.68
N HIS A 33 -1.23 10.64 10.84
CA HIS A 33 -1.56 11.93 11.45
C HIS A 33 -0.31 12.75 11.79
N GLU A 34 0.71 12.10 12.30
CA GLU A 34 1.99 12.71 12.69
C GLU A 34 2.94 13.00 11.51
N GLY A 35 2.55 12.63 10.28
CA GLY A 35 3.35 12.86 9.09
C GLY A 35 4.57 11.95 8.95
N ALA A 36 4.59 10.80 9.65
CA ALA A 36 5.72 9.86 9.64
C ALA A 36 6.00 9.25 8.25
N PHE A 37 5.02 9.27 7.34
CA PHE A 37 5.17 8.78 5.97
C PHE A 37 5.53 9.87 4.96
N GLY A 38 5.87 11.07 5.42
CA GLY A 38 6.20 12.21 4.57
C GLY A 38 4.98 12.79 3.86
N ASP A 39 5.20 13.36 2.66
CA ASP A 39 4.08 13.75 1.83
C ASP A 39 3.34 12.50 1.30
N LEU A 40 2.08 12.65 1.00
CA LEU A 40 1.26 11.54 0.49
C LEU A 40 1.11 11.61 -1.04
N ALA A 41 2.18 12.01 -1.75
CA ALA A 41 2.18 12.12 -3.21
C ALA A 41 1.90 10.80 -3.94
N TRP A 42 2.00 9.67 -3.23
CA TRP A 42 1.65 8.34 -3.73
C TRP A 42 0.15 8.01 -3.60
N VAL A 43 -0.66 8.95 -3.06
CA VAL A 43 -2.12 8.84 -2.95
C VAL A 43 -2.78 9.80 -3.93
N GLU A 44 -3.79 9.32 -4.65
CA GLU A 44 -4.62 10.11 -5.56
C GLU A 44 -6.05 10.15 -5.05
N ASP A 45 -6.70 11.31 -5.09
CA ASP A 45 -8.12 11.44 -4.78
C ASP A 45 -8.94 11.49 -6.08
N ARG A 46 -10.05 10.75 -6.13
CA ARG A 46 -11.02 10.80 -7.22
C ARG A 46 -12.45 10.85 -6.68
N PRO A 47 -13.42 11.43 -7.43
CA PRO A 47 -14.83 11.33 -7.08
C PRO A 47 -15.28 9.87 -6.97
N LEU A 48 -16.23 9.59 -6.08
CA LEU A 48 -16.80 8.24 -5.90
C LEU A 48 -17.39 7.70 -7.23
N ALA A 49 -17.97 8.57 -8.05
CA ALA A 49 -18.52 8.21 -9.35
C ALA A 49 -17.46 7.60 -10.31
N ASP A 50 -16.18 7.90 -10.12
CA ASP A 50 -15.08 7.36 -10.93
C ASP A 50 -14.58 5.99 -10.43
N GLY A 51 -15.24 5.37 -9.47
CA GLY A 51 -14.78 4.13 -8.84
C GLY A 51 -14.49 3.01 -9.84
N ALA A 52 -15.39 2.75 -10.77
CA ALA A 52 -15.18 1.71 -11.80
C ALA A 52 -13.94 1.99 -12.65
N ARG A 53 -13.73 3.25 -13.05
CA ARG A 53 -12.56 3.67 -13.80
C ARG A 53 -11.29 3.58 -12.98
N ALA A 54 -11.36 3.91 -11.70
CA ALA A 54 -10.21 3.80 -10.79
C ALA A 54 -9.71 2.35 -10.68
N PHE A 55 -10.62 1.39 -10.53
CA PHE A 55 -10.29 -0.04 -10.54
C PHE A 55 -9.67 -0.48 -11.87
N ASP A 56 -10.26 -0.06 -13.00
CA ASP A 56 -9.74 -0.38 -14.32
C ASP A 56 -8.34 0.19 -14.55
N ASP A 57 -8.10 1.43 -14.14
CA ASP A 57 -6.78 2.08 -14.24
C ASP A 57 -5.72 1.38 -13.39
N LEU A 58 -6.05 0.97 -12.17
CA LEU A 58 -5.14 0.21 -11.31
C LEU A 58 -4.85 -1.17 -11.89
N HIS A 59 -5.88 -1.87 -12.37
CA HIS A 59 -5.75 -3.21 -12.97
C HIS A 59 -4.82 -3.22 -14.20
N HIS A 60 -4.91 -2.20 -15.02
CA HIS A 60 -4.11 -2.09 -16.26
C HIS A 60 -2.81 -1.27 -16.08
N GLY A 61 -2.45 -0.88 -14.85
CA GLY A 61 -1.25 -0.12 -14.58
C GLY A 61 -1.23 1.30 -15.14
N ARG A 62 -2.39 1.89 -15.40
CA ARG A 62 -2.52 3.27 -15.91
C ARG A 62 -2.48 4.32 -14.81
N ALA A 63 -2.76 3.95 -13.55
CA ALA A 63 -2.65 4.84 -12.42
C ALA A 63 -1.18 4.99 -11.99
N ARG A 64 -0.73 6.22 -11.80
CA ARG A 64 0.62 6.49 -11.25
C ARG A 64 0.66 6.34 -9.74
N ALA A 65 -0.45 6.61 -9.08
CA ALA A 65 -0.58 6.51 -7.63
C ALA A 65 -0.63 5.04 -7.18
N ALA A 66 0.00 4.75 -6.06
CA ALA A 66 -0.07 3.43 -5.43
C ALA A 66 -1.43 3.18 -4.75
N LYS A 67 -2.15 4.23 -4.42
CA LYS A 67 -3.46 4.20 -3.76
C LYS A 67 -4.37 5.28 -4.32
N ILE A 68 -5.61 4.92 -4.61
CA ILE A 68 -6.66 5.87 -4.99
C ILE A 68 -7.71 5.90 -3.88
N LEU A 69 -8.02 7.09 -3.38
CA LEU A 69 -9.11 7.34 -2.44
C LEU A 69 -10.32 7.86 -3.22
N LEU A 70 -11.48 7.23 -3.00
CA LEU A 70 -12.72 7.66 -3.60
C LEU A 70 -13.48 8.56 -2.62
N ARG A 71 -13.77 9.78 -3.04
CA ARG A 71 -14.48 10.78 -2.25
C ARG A 71 -15.95 10.81 -2.64
N PRO A 72 -16.87 10.72 -1.66
CA PRO A 72 -18.31 10.84 -1.91
C PRO A 72 -18.70 12.22 -2.45
#